data_1c0d52d39906044fe798410c244afb88
#
_entry.id   1c0d52d39906044fe798410c244afb88
#
_cell.length_a   1.000
_cell.length_b   1.000
_cell.length_c   1.000
_cell.angle_alpha   90.00
_cell.angle_beta   90.00
_cell.angle_gamma   90.00
#
_symmetry.space_group_name_H-M   'P 1'
#
loop_
_entity.id
_entity.type
_entity.pdbx_description
1 polymer ?
#
loop_
_entity_poly.entity_id
_entity_poly.type
_entity_poly.pdbx_seq_one_letter_code
_entity_poly.pdbx_strand_id
1 'polypeptide(L)'
;PEKGCYHGAFPPLYGFDPEDREGSTDQCAVALFEKLVGKQLSMILWYQNMEPGRNFSEMQTVREKYWGKNYQGKYRFFLYGWLPVIPTQQMANGELDDFHKSYFAEVAAQEVRDMGPIWFRPANEMNGSWTPYYGDPTNYVKAWRRMYNIAEQLGVTAYNVFVWSPNSVSMPGTEANAMKNYYPGDMYVDWLGVSC
;
A
#
# COMPACT_ATOMS: atom_id res chain seq x y z
N PRO A 1 -0.53 19.71 2.17
CA PRO A 1 -1.16 20.96 2.56
C PRO A 1 -0.11 22.04 2.74
N GLU A 2 -0.43 23.29 2.42
CA GLU A 2 0.47 24.42 2.67
C GLU A 2 0.77 24.61 4.16
N LYS A 3 -0.17 24.23 5.01
CA LYS A 3 -0.05 24.20 6.48
C LYS A 3 -0.75 22.98 7.04
N GLY A 4 -0.18 22.38 8.11
CA GLY A 4 -0.72 21.20 8.77
C GLY A 4 -0.16 19.89 8.23
N CYS A 5 -0.85 18.78 8.51
CA CYS A 5 -0.50 17.46 8.03
C CYS A 5 -1.75 16.70 7.57
N TYR A 6 -1.55 15.70 6.71
CA TYR A 6 -2.59 14.73 6.42
C TYR A 6 -2.80 13.83 7.62
N HIS A 7 -4.05 13.57 7.95
CA HIS A 7 -4.43 12.66 9.01
C HIS A 7 -5.01 11.39 8.40
N GLY A 8 -4.43 10.25 8.75
CA GLY A 8 -4.85 8.95 8.25
C GLY A 8 -4.99 7.93 9.36
N ALA A 9 -5.70 6.86 9.07
CA ALA A 9 -5.84 5.72 9.95
C ALA A 9 -6.05 4.42 9.15
N PHE A 10 -5.86 3.31 9.84
CA PHE A 10 -6.33 1.99 9.45
C PHE A 10 -7.49 1.62 10.36
N PRO A 11 -8.72 2.07 10.06
CA PRO A 11 -9.86 1.69 10.88
C PRO A 11 -10.10 0.19 10.75
N PRO A 12 -10.47 -0.51 11.84
CA PRO A 12 -10.85 -1.90 11.75
C PRO A 12 -12.07 -2.03 10.85
N LEU A 13 -11.95 -2.83 9.80
CA LEU A 13 -12.99 -3.00 8.78
C LEU A 13 -14.07 -3.97 9.22
N TYR A 14 -13.90 -4.65 10.35
CA TYR A 14 -14.82 -5.60 10.91
C TYR A 14 -15.45 -5.05 12.19
N GLY A 15 -16.71 -4.64 12.05
CA GLY A 15 -17.70 -4.59 13.10
C GLY A 15 -17.32 -3.91 14.40
N PHE A 16 -17.60 -2.61 14.51
CA PHE A 16 -17.86 -2.01 15.83
C PHE A 16 -19.26 -2.40 16.37
N ASP A 17 -20.12 -2.98 15.52
CA ASP A 17 -21.42 -3.49 15.93
C ASP A 17 -21.53 -4.97 15.59
N PRO A 18 -21.57 -5.86 16.62
CA PRO A 18 -21.77 -7.30 16.39
C PRO A 18 -23.15 -7.64 15.83
N GLU A 19 -24.10 -6.72 15.87
CA GLU A 19 -25.47 -6.91 15.36
C GLU A 19 -25.60 -6.50 13.88
N ASP A 20 -24.67 -5.72 13.33
CA ASP A 20 -24.70 -5.24 11.93
C ASP A 20 -23.89 -6.16 10.98
N ARG A 21 -24.10 -7.47 11.09
CA ARG A 21 -23.39 -8.47 10.27
C ARG A 21 -23.85 -8.55 8.82
N GLU A 22 -25.00 -7.98 8.48
CA GLU A 22 -25.60 -8.10 7.14
C GLU A 22 -25.50 -6.85 6.27
N GLY A 23 -24.95 -5.74 6.75
CA GLY A 23 -24.96 -4.50 6.01
C GLY A 23 -23.83 -3.53 6.26
N SER A 24 -22.88 -3.83 7.15
CA SER A 24 -21.78 -2.92 7.39
C SER A 24 -20.86 -2.89 6.17
N THR A 25 -21.15 -1.96 5.31
CA THR A 25 -20.16 -1.52 4.34
C THR A 25 -19.01 -0.92 5.13
N ASP A 26 -17.79 -1.19 4.73
CA ASP A 26 -16.57 -0.64 5.34
C ASP A 26 -16.60 0.90 5.43
N GLN A 27 -17.47 1.57 4.68
CA GLN A 27 -17.83 2.98 4.84
C GLN A 27 -18.39 3.30 6.22
N CYS A 28 -19.13 2.40 6.83
CA CYS A 28 -19.65 2.59 8.20
C CYS A 28 -18.52 2.61 9.21
N ALA A 29 -17.51 1.76 9.07
CA ALA A 29 -16.35 1.72 9.98
C ALA A 29 -15.54 3.02 9.89
N VAL A 30 -15.32 3.56 8.69
CA VAL A 30 -14.67 4.85 8.50
C VAL A 30 -15.49 5.99 9.10
N ALA A 31 -16.79 6.03 8.83
CA ALA A 31 -17.68 7.07 9.35
C ALA A 31 -17.80 7.04 10.88
N LEU A 32 -17.88 5.84 11.46
CA LEU A 32 -17.91 5.65 12.91
C LEU A 32 -16.60 6.11 13.56
N PHE A 33 -15.46 5.74 12.97
CA PHE A 33 -14.15 6.17 13.44
C PHE A 33 -14.03 7.71 13.39
N GLU A 34 -14.37 8.32 12.25
CA GLU A 34 -14.36 9.78 12.09
C GLU A 34 -15.25 10.49 13.10
N LYS A 35 -16.43 9.93 13.38
CA LYS A 35 -17.34 10.44 14.42
C LYS A 35 -16.73 10.34 15.81
N LEU A 36 -16.08 9.22 16.12
CA LEU A 36 -15.44 8.97 17.41
C LEU A 36 -14.27 9.93 17.66
N VAL A 37 -13.42 10.15 16.66
CA VAL A 37 -12.25 11.05 16.79
C VAL A 37 -12.58 12.53 16.53
N GLY A 38 -13.80 12.83 16.08
CA GLY A 38 -14.25 14.20 15.79
C GLY A 38 -13.54 14.84 14.58
N LYS A 39 -12.92 14.03 13.71
CA LYS A 39 -12.12 14.53 12.58
C LYS A 39 -12.19 13.58 11.40
N GLN A 40 -12.26 14.13 10.19
CA GLN A 40 -12.23 13.34 8.98
C GLN A 40 -10.83 12.87 8.61
N LEU A 41 -10.74 11.64 8.12
CA LEU A 41 -9.52 11.09 7.58
C LEU A 41 -9.23 11.67 6.20
N SER A 42 -7.99 12.08 6.00
CA SER A 42 -7.46 12.43 4.67
C SER A 42 -6.91 11.22 3.95
N MET A 43 -6.53 10.18 4.69
CA MET A 43 -5.91 8.97 4.18
C MET A 43 -6.49 7.73 4.86
N ILE A 44 -6.69 6.67 4.09
CA ILE A 44 -7.09 5.34 4.59
C ILE A 44 -6.02 4.36 4.18
N LEU A 45 -5.49 3.58 5.14
CA LEU A 45 -4.59 2.48 4.89
C LEU A 45 -5.40 1.20 4.69
N TRP A 46 -5.06 0.44 3.65
CA TRP A 46 -5.61 -0.86 3.34
C TRP A 46 -4.49 -1.87 3.12
N TYR A 47 -4.63 -3.08 3.64
CA TYR A 47 -3.68 -4.16 3.41
C TYR A 47 -4.25 -5.26 2.54
N GLN A 48 -3.42 -5.78 1.64
CA GLN A 48 -3.74 -6.94 0.82
C GLN A 48 -2.48 -7.78 0.54
N ASN A 49 -2.67 -9.10 0.41
CA ASN A 49 -1.59 -10.00 0.05
C ASN A 49 -1.29 -9.95 -1.44
N MET A 50 -0.01 -10.01 -1.80
CA MET A 50 0.47 -10.29 -3.15
C MET A 50 0.80 -11.78 -3.27
N GLU A 51 0.09 -12.48 -4.15
CA GLU A 51 0.22 -13.92 -4.34
C GLU A 51 0.59 -14.24 -5.79
N PRO A 52 1.54 -15.17 -6.03
CA PRO A 52 1.81 -15.66 -7.38
C PRO A 52 0.56 -16.24 -8.05
N GLY A 53 0.39 -15.95 -9.34
CA GLY A 53 -0.75 -16.45 -10.12
C GLY A 53 -2.09 -15.79 -9.82
N ARG A 54 -2.16 -14.87 -8.87
CA ARG A 54 -3.34 -14.06 -8.61
C ARG A 54 -3.30 -12.79 -9.44
N ASN A 55 -4.39 -12.52 -10.15
CA ASN A 55 -4.60 -11.22 -10.78
C ASN A 55 -5.31 -10.29 -9.82
N PHE A 56 -4.90 -9.03 -9.82
CA PHE A 56 -5.62 -8.00 -9.11
C PHE A 56 -6.80 -7.53 -9.96
N SER A 57 -8.01 -7.52 -9.40
CA SER A 57 -9.25 -7.14 -10.10
C SER A 57 -10.24 -6.41 -9.18
N GLU A 58 -9.76 -5.84 -8.09
CA GLU A 58 -10.62 -5.30 -7.02
C GLU A 58 -10.52 -3.79 -6.85
N MET A 59 -9.75 -3.08 -7.70
CA MET A 59 -9.49 -1.65 -7.53
C MET A 59 -10.78 -0.84 -7.50
N GLN A 60 -11.68 -1.09 -8.44
CA GLN A 60 -12.93 -0.37 -8.52
C GLN A 60 -13.81 -0.63 -7.30
N THR A 61 -13.96 -1.90 -6.90
CA THR A 61 -14.77 -2.28 -5.73
C THR A 61 -14.25 -1.66 -4.44
N VAL A 62 -12.93 -1.71 -4.24
CA VAL A 62 -12.28 -1.12 -3.07
C VAL A 62 -12.46 0.40 -3.09
N ARG A 63 -12.33 1.03 -4.24
CA ARG A 63 -12.51 2.47 -4.40
C ARG A 63 -13.92 2.93 -4.14
N GLU A 64 -14.90 2.25 -4.67
CA GLU A 64 -16.30 2.59 -4.48
C GLU A 64 -16.73 2.41 -3.02
N LYS A 65 -16.28 1.33 -2.38
CA LYS A 65 -16.61 1.04 -0.99
C LYS A 65 -15.88 1.92 0.03
N TYR A 66 -14.59 2.14 -0.17
CA TYR A 66 -13.73 2.72 0.88
C TYR A 66 -13.29 4.14 0.58
N TRP A 67 -13.24 4.51 -0.69
CA TRP A 67 -12.66 5.77 -1.07
C TRP A 67 -13.56 6.94 -0.77
N GLY A 68 -14.79 6.90 -1.07
CA GLY A 68 -15.77 7.95 -0.85
C GLY A 68 -15.20 9.38 -0.83
N LYS A 69 -15.94 10.31 -1.31
CA LYS A 69 -15.64 11.72 -1.03
C LYS A 69 -15.93 11.96 0.45
N ASN A 70 -15.09 12.76 1.09
CA ASN A 70 -15.46 13.30 2.39
C ASN A 70 -16.69 14.22 2.23
N TYR A 71 -17.31 14.66 3.32
CA TYR A 71 -18.50 15.56 3.24
C TYR A 71 -18.22 16.89 2.54
N GLN A 72 -16.94 17.27 2.32
CA GLN A 72 -16.53 18.44 1.54
C GLN A 72 -16.34 18.12 0.05
N GLY A 73 -16.67 16.92 -0.39
CA GLY A 73 -16.51 16.47 -1.77
C GLY A 73 -15.08 16.20 -2.21
N LYS A 74 -14.11 16.19 -1.28
CA LYS A 74 -12.70 15.90 -1.56
C LYS A 74 -12.44 14.42 -1.47
N TYR A 75 -11.67 13.87 -2.42
CA TYR A 75 -11.22 12.48 -2.36
C TYR A 75 -10.23 12.27 -1.21
N ARG A 76 -10.38 11.14 -0.52
CA ARG A 76 -9.40 10.67 0.44
C ARG A 76 -8.24 10.01 -0.32
N PHE A 77 -7.03 10.15 0.21
CA PHE A 77 -5.90 9.38 -0.28
C PHE A 77 -6.03 7.93 0.17
N PHE A 78 -5.61 7.03 -0.70
CA PHE A 78 -5.61 5.61 -0.41
C PHE A 78 -4.17 5.11 -0.32
N LEU A 79 -3.79 4.58 0.85
CA LEU A 79 -2.50 3.98 1.06
C LEU A 79 -2.65 2.45 0.99
N TYR A 80 -2.22 1.86 -0.11
CA TYR A 80 -2.20 0.42 -0.27
C TYR A 80 -0.96 -0.19 0.37
N GLY A 81 -1.14 -0.97 1.42
CA GLY A 81 -0.13 -1.87 1.98
C GLY A 81 -0.20 -3.23 1.29
N TRP A 82 0.76 -3.53 0.43
CA TRP A 82 0.83 -4.80 -0.28
C TRP A 82 1.84 -5.72 0.35
N LEU A 83 1.39 -6.89 0.83
CA LEU A 83 2.19 -7.86 1.55
C LEU A 83 2.51 -9.07 0.67
N PRO A 84 3.73 -9.19 0.12
CA PRO A 84 4.16 -10.41 -0.56
C PRO A 84 4.12 -11.60 0.40
N VAL A 85 3.58 -12.72 -0.07
CA VAL A 85 3.53 -13.97 0.71
C VAL A 85 4.70 -14.91 0.40
N ILE A 86 5.63 -14.46 -0.43
CA ILE A 86 6.79 -15.22 -0.91
C ILE A 86 8.11 -14.54 -0.55
N PRO A 87 9.22 -15.30 -0.51
CA PRO A 87 10.56 -14.74 -0.25
C PRO A 87 11.03 -13.78 -1.34
N THR A 88 11.92 -12.86 -0.98
CA THR A 88 12.52 -11.88 -1.88
C THR A 88 13.16 -12.47 -3.13
N GLN A 89 13.81 -13.65 -3.03
CA GLN A 89 14.39 -14.34 -4.16
C GLN A 89 13.35 -14.63 -5.26
N GLN A 90 12.18 -15.13 -4.86
CA GLN A 90 11.09 -15.44 -5.78
C GLN A 90 10.49 -14.16 -6.38
N MET A 91 10.33 -13.11 -5.56
CA MET A 91 9.92 -11.79 -6.04
C MET A 91 10.90 -11.25 -7.09
N ALA A 92 12.20 -11.33 -6.83
CA ALA A 92 13.25 -10.87 -7.73
C ALA A 92 13.27 -11.67 -9.05
N ASN A 93 12.89 -12.95 -9.02
CA ASN A 93 12.74 -13.81 -10.19
C ASN A 93 11.47 -13.52 -11.02
N GLY A 94 10.55 -12.72 -10.48
CA GLY A 94 9.34 -12.26 -11.19
C GLY A 94 8.09 -13.10 -10.94
N GLU A 95 8.05 -13.90 -9.89
CA GLU A 95 6.85 -14.71 -9.58
C GLU A 95 5.61 -13.85 -9.25
N LEU A 96 5.78 -12.55 -8.96
CA LEU A 96 4.70 -11.59 -8.79
C LEU A 96 4.45 -10.67 -9.99
N ASP A 97 5.10 -10.89 -11.13
CA ASP A 97 4.98 -10.00 -12.29
C ASP A 97 3.54 -9.87 -12.80
N ASP A 98 2.82 -10.99 -12.90
CA ASP A 98 1.45 -10.98 -13.40
C ASP A 98 0.50 -10.26 -12.44
N PHE A 99 0.74 -10.38 -11.13
CA PHE A 99 0.05 -9.59 -10.15
C PHE A 99 0.32 -8.09 -10.34
N HIS A 100 1.59 -7.71 -10.45
CA HIS A 100 1.98 -6.30 -10.66
C HIS A 100 1.40 -5.74 -11.96
N LYS A 101 1.46 -6.50 -13.06
CA LYS A 101 0.87 -6.09 -14.35
C LYS A 101 -0.63 -5.87 -14.25
N SER A 102 -1.36 -6.78 -13.60
CA SER A 102 -2.81 -6.66 -13.43
C SER A 102 -3.17 -5.45 -12.56
N TYR A 103 -2.45 -5.23 -11.47
CA TYR A 103 -2.62 -4.06 -10.60
C TYR A 103 -2.37 -2.76 -11.36
N PHE A 104 -1.23 -2.64 -12.03
CA PHE A 104 -0.89 -1.41 -12.75
C PHE A 104 -1.78 -1.19 -13.99
N ALA A 105 -2.32 -2.24 -14.60
CA ALA A 105 -3.33 -2.11 -15.64
C ALA A 105 -4.62 -1.46 -15.12
N GLU A 106 -5.06 -1.79 -13.90
CA GLU A 106 -6.19 -1.10 -13.28
C GLU A 106 -5.86 0.36 -12.91
N VAL A 107 -4.63 0.64 -12.44
CA VAL A 107 -4.17 2.02 -12.19
C VAL A 107 -4.17 2.84 -13.48
N ALA A 108 -3.95 2.20 -14.64
CA ALA A 108 -4.00 2.86 -15.95
C ALA A 108 -5.41 3.25 -16.41
N ALA A 109 -6.47 2.66 -15.84
CA ALA A 109 -7.83 2.97 -16.21
C ALA A 109 -8.19 4.45 -15.92
N GLN A 110 -8.96 5.08 -16.83
CA GLN A 110 -9.23 6.52 -16.74
C GLN A 110 -10.00 6.89 -15.47
N GLU A 111 -10.99 6.10 -15.09
CA GLU A 111 -11.77 6.28 -13.86
C GLU A 111 -10.90 6.23 -12.59
N VAL A 112 -9.81 5.47 -12.65
CA VAL A 112 -8.83 5.37 -11.57
C VAL A 112 -7.95 6.62 -11.52
N ARG A 113 -7.53 7.12 -12.67
CA ARG A 113 -6.71 8.35 -12.79
C ARG A 113 -7.48 9.59 -12.32
N ASP A 114 -8.77 9.68 -12.64
CA ASP A 114 -9.63 10.79 -12.27
C ASP A 114 -9.82 10.96 -10.76
N MET A 115 -9.55 9.90 -10.00
CA MET A 115 -9.60 9.92 -8.53
C MET A 115 -8.29 10.39 -7.86
N GLY A 116 -7.27 10.71 -8.65
CA GLY A 116 -5.95 11.11 -8.17
C GLY A 116 -4.99 9.94 -7.91
N PRO A 117 -3.74 10.22 -7.53
CA PRO A 117 -2.70 9.20 -7.37
C PRO A 117 -3.00 8.25 -6.22
N ILE A 118 -2.59 7.00 -6.41
CA ILE A 118 -2.64 5.96 -5.39
C ILE A 118 -1.32 5.96 -4.64
N TRP A 119 -1.37 5.90 -3.33
CA TRP A 119 -0.18 5.69 -2.49
C TRP A 119 0.02 4.20 -2.31
N PHE A 120 1.10 3.69 -2.86
CA PHE A 120 1.42 2.28 -2.96
C PHE A 120 2.59 1.95 -2.04
N ARG A 121 2.34 1.14 -1.01
CA ARG A 121 3.30 0.77 0.03
C ARG A 121 3.54 -0.75 0.00
N PRO A 122 4.27 -1.25 -0.99
CA PRO A 122 4.53 -2.68 -1.13
C PRO A 122 5.65 -3.14 -0.19
N ALA A 123 5.53 -4.39 0.28
CA ALA A 123 6.57 -5.09 1.03
C ALA A 123 7.17 -4.24 2.17
N ASN A 124 6.30 -3.63 2.96
CA ASN A 124 6.72 -2.81 4.10
C ASN A 124 7.33 -3.67 5.21
N GLU A 125 8.11 -3.03 6.10
CA GLU A 125 8.77 -3.67 7.25
C GLU A 125 9.73 -4.82 6.86
N MET A 126 10.38 -4.70 5.71
CA MET A 126 11.28 -5.69 5.13
C MET A 126 12.49 -6.03 6.01
N ASN A 127 12.80 -5.18 6.96
CA ASN A 127 13.86 -5.39 7.96
C ASN A 127 13.39 -6.10 9.24
N GLY A 128 12.13 -6.62 9.23
CA GLY A 128 11.52 -7.35 10.34
C GLY A 128 11.34 -8.83 10.05
N SER A 129 11.79 -9.71 10.97
CA SER A 129 11.74 -11.17 10.82
C SER A 129 10.34 -11.78 10.81
N TRP A 130 9.30 -10.97 10.98
CA TRP A 130 7.89 -11.37 10.89
C TRP A 130 7.35 -11.34 9.44
N THR A 131 8.12 -10.85 8.49
CA THR A 131 7.73 -10.87 7.07
C THR A 131 8.44 -12.00 6.33
N PRO A 132 7.81 -12.64 5.31
CA PRO A 132 8.45 -13.70 4.53
C PRO A 132 9.57 -13.19 3.61
N TYR A 133 9.67 -11.88 3.43
CA TYR A 133 10.63 -11.20 2.54
C TYR A 133 11.74 -10.44 3.29
N TYR A 134 11.97 -10.75 4.57
CA TYR A 134 13.08 -10.17 5.33
C TYR A 134 14.41 -10.90 5.06
N GLY A 135 15.53 -10.29 5.48
CA GLY A 135 16.83 -10.95 5.57
C GLY A 135 17.64 -11.04 4.27
N ASP A 136 17.08 -10.59 3.14
CA ASP A 136 17.76 -10.58 1.84
C ASP A 136 17.61 -9.23 1.13
N PRO A 137 18.35 -8.20 1.57
CA PRO A 137 18.25 -6.87 0.99
C PRO A 137 18.60 -6.81 -0.49
N THR A 138 19.52 -7.66 -0.96
CA THR A 138 19.93 -7.67 -2.36
C THR A 138 18.77 -8.04 -3.30
N ASN A 139 18.07 -9.13 -3.00
CA ASN A 139 16.93 -9.54 -3.81
C ASN A 139 15.69 -8.65 -3.55
N TYR A 140 15.52 -8.09 -2.35
CA TYR A 140 14.49 -7.10 -2.10
C TYR A 140 14.63 -5.89 -3.03
N VAL A 141 15.82 -5.30 -3.11
CA VAL A 141 16.10 -4.17 -4.01
C VAL A 141 15.84 -4.53 -5.47
N LYS A 142 16.25 -5.72 -5.91
CA LYS A 142 15.97 -6.21 -7.28
C LYS A 142 14.46 -6.34 -7.52
N ALA A 143 13.73 -6.92 -6.58
CA ALA A 143 12.28 -7.11 -6.68
C ALA A 143 11.54 -5.76 -6.74
N TRP A 144 11.92 -4.81 -5.89
CA TRP A 144 11.36 -3.46 -5.92
C TRP A 144 11.57 -2.77 -7.26
N ARG A 145 12.81 -2.75 -7.76
CA ARG A 145 13.14 -2.14 -9.05
C ARG A 145 12.40 -2.82 -10.21
N ARG A 146 12.26 -4.16 -10.15
CA ARG A 146 11.48 -4.91 -11.14
C ARG A 146 10.03 -4.47 -11.17
N MET A 147 9.39 -4.38 -10.03
CA MET A 147 8.02 -3.89 -9.89
C MET A 147 7.86 -2.45 -10.41
N TYR A 148 8.74 -1.55 -10.05
CA TYR A 148 8.75 -0.17 -10.54
C TYR A 148 8.88 -0.11 -12.07
N ASN A 149 9.79 -0.90 -12.65
CA ASN A 149 9.98 -0.95 -14.09
C ASN A 149 8.73 -1.46 -14.83
N ILE A 150 7.94 -2.34 -14.23
CA ILE A 150 6.64 -2.74 -14.79
C ILE A 150 5.67 -1.55 -14.81
N ALA A 151 5.61 -0.78 -13.74
CA ALA A 151 4.79 0.44 -13.68
C ALA A 151 5.22 1.48 -14.72
N GLU A 152 6.52 1.65 -14.90
CA GLU A 152 7.11 2.56 -15.91
C GLU A 152 6.75 2.11 -17.33
N GLN A 153 6.89 0.82 -17.64
CA GLN A 153 6.52 0.25 -18.94
C GLN A 153 5.04 0.44 -19.27
N LEU A 154 4.18 0.44 -18.26
CA LEU A 154 2.74 0.68 -18.40
C LEU A 154 2.36 2.17 -18.33
N GLY A 155 3.33 3.07 -18.13
CA GLY A 155 3.11 4.53 -18.09
C GLY A 155 2.29 5.02 -16.89
N VAL A 156 2.33 4.31 -15.76
CA VAL A 156 1.49 4.61 -14.59
C VAL A 156 2.23 5.19 -13.39
N THR A 157 3.53 5.42 -13.50
CA THR A 157 4.34 5.97 -12.40
C THR A 157 3.85 7.34 -11.93
N ALA A 158 3.29 8.16 -12.84
CA ALA A 158 2.70 9.46 -12.49
C ALA A 158 1.39 9.36 -11.66
N TYR A 159 0.77 8.19 -11.62
CA TYR A 159 -0.50 7.95 -10.92
C TYR A 159 -0.34 7.06 -9.69
N ASN A 160 0.88 6.61 -9.43
CA ASN A 160 1.19 5.67 -8.35
C ASN A 160 2.37 6.17 -7.55
N VAL A 161 2.12 6.61 -6.31
CA VAL A 161 3.15 7.12 -5.39
C VAL A 161 3.80 5.95 -4.67
N PHE A 162 5.06 5.66 -4.96
CA PHE A 162 5.81 4.56 -4.37
C PHE A 162 6.34 4.93 -2.98
N VAL A 163 5.77 4.29 -1.96
CA VAL A 163 6.11 4.54 -0.55
C VAL A 163 7.01 3.42 -0.02
N TRP A 164 8.28 3.69 0.19
CA TRP A 164 9.19 2.76 0.85
C TRP A 164 9.10 2.93 2.36
N SER A 165 8.82 1.86 3.11
CA SER A 165 8.47 1.95 4.53
C SER A 165 9.06 0.80 5.35
N PRO A 166 10.27 0.95 5.90
CA PRO A 166 10.84 0.00 6.85
C PRO A 166 10.17 0.09 8.22
N ASN A 167 10.43 -0.90 9.07
CA ASN A 167 10.22 -0.77 10.50
C ASN A 167 11.35 0.07 11.13
N SER A 168 11.01 0.88 12.13
CA SER A 168 11.98 1.73 12.86
C SER A 168 13.10 0.92 13.52
N VAL A 169 12.84 -0.35 13.83
CA VAL A 169 13.79 -1.28 14.44
C VAL A 169 14.01 -2.48 13.54
N SER A 170 15.27 -2.74 13.17
CA SER A 170 15.61 -3.96 12.42
C SER A 170 15.67 -5.18 13.35
N MET A 171 14.97 -6.26 12.96
CA MET A 171 14.96 -7.54 13.68
C MET A 171 15.30 -8.69 12.70
N PRO A 172 16.42 -9.38 12.86
CA PRO A 172 17.48 -9.16 13.86
C PRO A 172 18.24 -7.83 13.65
N GLY A 173 18.76 -7.27 14.75
CA GLY A 173 19.54 -6.02 14.75
C GLY A 173 20.97 -6.19 14.26
N THR A 174 21.18 -6.74 13.08
CA THR A 174 22.49 -6.96 12.46
C THR A 174 22.76 -5.91 11.38
N GLU A 175 24.03 -5.63 11.09
CA GLU A 175 24.41 -4.72 10.02
C GLU A 175 23.92 -5.21 8.65
N ALA A 176 23.90 -6.52 8.41
CA ALA A 176 23.36 -7.10 7.17
C ALA A 176 21.86 -6.83 7.00
N ASN A 177 21.10 -6.73 8.12
CA ASN A 177 19.67 -6.48 8.13
C ASN A 177 19.31 -5.00 8.39
N ALA A 178 20.29 -4.10 8.33
CA ALA A 178 20.03 -2.68 8.51
C ALA A 178 19.11 -2.14 7.41
N MET A 179 18.10 -1.32 7.78
CA MET A 179 17.08 -0.81 6.85
C MET A 179 17.68 -0.16 5.61
N LYS A 180 18.80 0.55 5.73
CA LYS A 180 19.51 1.20 4.62
C LYS A 180 19.89 0.25 3.47
N ASN A 181 20.13 -1.04 3.78
CA ASN A 181 20.54 -2.04 2.81
C ASN A 181 19.38 -2.46 1.88
N TYR A 182 18.13 -2.19 2.28
CA TYR A 182 16.92 -2.47 1.51
C TYR A 182 16.46 -1.28 0.65
N TYR A 183 17.17 -0.16 0.72
CA TYR A 183 16.74 1.03 -0.01
C TYR A 183 17.00 0.88 -1.52
N PRO A 184 15.93 0.96 -2.36
CA PRO A 184 16.09 0.70 -3.79
C PRO A 184 16.71 1.84 -4.58
N GLY A 185 16.85 3.02 -3.99
CA GLY A 185 17.40 4.22 -4.60
C GLY A 185 16.35 5.28 -4.95
N ASP A 186 16.77 6.54 -4.99
CA ASP A 186 15.90 7.71 -5.11
C ASP A 186 15.00 7.71 -6.35
N MET A 187 15.47 7.11 -7.44
CA MET A 187 14.69 7.03 -8.69
C MET A 187 13.47 6.09 -8.60
N TYR A 188 13.40 5.27 -7.55
CA TYR A 188 12.39 4.22 -7.39
C TYR A 188 11.44 4.46 -6.21
N VAL A 189 11.59 5.62 -5.55
CA VAL A 189 10.85 5.94 -4.32
C VAL A 189 10.39 7.39 -4.38
N ASP A 190 9.10 7.61 -4.24
CA ASP A 190 8.52 8.96 -4.17
C ASP A 190 8.38 9.45 -2.74
N TRP A 191 8.21 8.52 -1.80
CA TRP A 191 7.92 8.86 -0.41
C TRP A 191 8.55 7.87 0.57
N LEU A 192 9.07 8.40 1.69
CA LEU A 192 9.60 7.60 2.80
C LEU A 192 8.56 7.50 3.91
N GLY A 193 8.27 6.27 4.35
CA GLY A 193 7.46 5.98 5.52
C GLY A 193 8.28 5.24 6.58
N VAL A 194 7.79 5.19 7.80
CA VAL A 194 8.35 4.38 8.89
C VAL A 194 7.21 3.78 9.70
N SER A 195 7.29 2.48 9.99
CA SER A 195 6.44 1.82 10.99
C SER A 195 7.13 1.87 12.36
N CYS A 196 6.40 2.32 13.38
CA CYS A 196 6.87 2.45 14.76
C CYS A 196 6.08 1.54 15.69
#